data_5e9cc9580300bdf2b22e7c3e0b48b7cf
#
_entry.id   5e9cc9580300bdf2b22e7c3e0b48b7cf
#
_cell.length_a   1.000
_cell.length_b   1.000
_cell.length_c   1.000
_cell.angle_alpha   90.00
_cell.angle_beta   90.00
_cell.angle_gamma   90.00
#
_symmetry.space_group_name_H-M   'P 1'
#
loop_
_entity.id
_entity.type
_entity.pdbx_description
1 polymer ?
#
loop_
_entity_poly.entity_id
_entity_poly.type
_entity_poly.pdbx_seq_one_letter_code
_entity_poly.pdbx_strand_id
1 'polypeptide(L)'
;MSNINKEIECCPPFDPAPWDDKIVEWVNKPFVKDKVFTIFYMPVRFGAAIRRVDKKVTKAAAKMVDWLCLCDHTSKWNMDVYVAVDKEIPDAHNKLLSGKFYSKVYEGNFNNTGKWCQDYTGIVKEKGLVIKKMYMWYTTCPKCAKKYGKNYVVIISELV
;
A
#
# COMPACT_ATOMS: atom_id res chain seq x y z
N MET A 1 -26.28 -28.62 -8.50
CA MET A 1 -25.67 -27.34 -8.99
C MET A 1 -25.25 -26.53 -7.79
N SER A 2 -24.00 -26.61 -7.46
CA SER A 2 -23.43 -25.76 -6.40
C SER A 2 -23.18 -24.38 -6.98
N ASN A 3 -24.04 -23.43 -6.65
CA ASN A 3 -23.71 -22.03 -6.77
C ASN A 3 -22.59 -21.74 -5.80
N ILE A 4 -21.37 -21.96 -6.25
CA ILE A 4 -20.23 -21.41 -5.59
C ILE A 4 -20.32 -19.91 -5.92
N ASN A 5 -20.99 -19.16 -5.02
CA ASN A 5 -20.71 -17.75 -4.90
C ASN A 5 -19.22 -17.67 -4.56
N LYS A 6 -18.37 -17.62 -5.58
CA LYS A 6 -17.04 -17.09 -5.43
C LYS A 6 -17.26 -15.66 -4.97
N GLU A 7 -17.32 -15.46 -3.66
CA GLU A 7 -17.10 -14.11 -3.11
C GLU A 7 -15.80 -13.64 -3.75
N ILE A 8 -15.92 -12.64 -4.60
CA ILE A 8 -14.75 -12.03 -5.23
C ILE A 8 -13.91 -11.52 -4.07
N GLU A 9 -12.81 -12.20 -3.82
CA GLU A 9 -11.87 -11.76 -2.79
C GLU A 9 -11.33 -10.41 -3.22
N CYS A 10 -11.62 -9.36 -2.44
CA CYS A 10 -11.18 -8.00 -2.77
C CYS A 10 -9.67 -7.81 -2.56
N CYS A 11 -9.02 -8.69 -1.82
CA CYS A 11 -7.59 -8.67 -1.57
C CYS A 11 -7.01 -10.08 -1.76
N PRO A 12 -5.96 -10.25 -2.58
CA PRO A 12 -5.27 -11.53 -2.68
C PRO A 12 -4.51 -11.83 -1.38
N PRO A 13 -4.20 -13.10 -1.08
CA PRO A 13 -3.28 -13.45 -0.02
C PRO A 13 -1.93 -12.78 -0.22
N PHE A 14 -1.37 -12.22 0.85
CA PHE A 14 -0.10 -11.51 0.80
C PHE A 14 1.07 -12.44 1.10
N ASP A 15 2.09 -12.43 0.24
CA ASP A 15 3.36 -13.10 0.47
C ASP A 15 4.39 -12.09 0.98
N PRO A 16 4.85 -12.22 2.24
CA PRO A 16 5.82 -11.29 2.82
C PRO A 16 7.24 -11.45 2.28
N ALA A 17 7.60 -12.59 1.71
CA ALA A 17 8.98 -12.91 1.36
C ALA A 17 9.67 -11.89 0.43
N PRO A 18 9.03 -11.36 -0.62
CA PRO A 18 9.66 -10.36 -1.49
C PRO A 18 9.85 -9.00 -0.85
N TRP A 19 9.19 -8.72 0.28
CA TRP A 19 9.09 -7.39 0.88
C TRP A 19 9.70 -7.27 2.26
N ASP A 20 9.97 -8.39 2.95
CA ASP A 20 10.49 -8.34 4.31
C ASP A 20 11.99 -8.14 4.31
N ASP A 21 12.43 -7.02 4.89
CA ASP A 21 13.84 -6.63 5.00
C ASP A 21 14.53 -6.62 3.62
N LYS A 22 13.92 -5.91 2.66
CA LYS A 22 14.38 -5.82 1.27
C LYS A 22 14.60 -4.39 0.84
N ILE A 23 15.62 -4.20 0.00
CA ILE A 23 15.80 -2.98 -0.78
C ILE A 23 15.38 -3.29 -2.21
N VAL A 24 14.42 -2.53 -2.71
CA VAL A 24 13.94 -2.61 -4.09
C VAL A 24 14.32 -1.32 -4.81
N GLU A 25 14.64 -1.42 -6.10
CA GLU A 25 14.92 -0.26 -6.93
C GLU A 25 13.84 -0.13 -8.00
N TRP A 26 13.24 1.03 -8.09
CA TRP A 26 12.25 1.36 -9.10
C TRP A 26 12.79 2.41 -10.06
N VAL A 27 12.45 2.27 -11.33
CA VAL A 27 12.76 3.25 -12.37
C VAL A 27 11.48 3.61 -13.09
N ASN A 28 11.02 4.84 -12.90
CA ASN A 28 9.78 5.35 -13.49
C ASN A 28 8.58 4.41 -13.29
N LYS A 29 8.47 3.83 -12.09
CA LYS A 29 7.35 2.95 -11.76
C LYS A 29 6.06 3.77 -11.69
N PRO A 30 5.04 3.44 -12.51
CA PRO A 30 3.83 4.25 -12.57
C PRO A 30 2.86 3.93 -11.42
N PHE A 31 2.28 5.00 -10.87
CA PHE A 31 1.25 4.95 -9.84
C PHE A 31 0.12 5.90 -10.21
N VAL A 32 -1.08 5.58 -9.77
CA VAL A 32 -2.21 6.51 -9.76
C VAL A 32 -2.42 7.00 -8.34
N LYS A 33 -2.44 8.31 -8.18
CA LYS A 33 -2.68 8.99 -6.89
C LYS A 33 -4.16 9.28 -6.70
N ASP A 34 -4.68 9.03 -5.53
CA ASP A 34 -6.00 9.48 -5.07
C ASP A 34 -5.91 9.90 -3.60
N LYS A 35 -6.99 10.44 -3.08
CA LYS A 35 -7.07 10.91 -1.70
C LYS A 35 -8.13 10.13 -0.94
N VAL A 36 -7.83 9.88 0.33
CA VAL A 36 -8.76 9.27 1.28
C VAL A 36 -8.93 10.22 2.45
N PHE A 37 -10.18 10.55 2.77
CA PHE A 37 -10.48 11.30 3.97
C PHE A 37 -10.20 10.42 5.20
N THR A 38 -9.53 11.00 6.20
CA THR A 38 -9.24 10.33 7.46
C THR A 38 -9.81 11.10 8.64
N ILE A 39 -10.07 10.41 9.73
CA ILE A 39 -10.40 11.00 11.02
C ILE A 39 -9.36 10.50 12.02
N PHE A 40 -8.53 11.40 12.54
CA PHE A 40 -7.37 11.06 13.39
C PHE A 40 -6.54 9.89 12.82
N TYR A 41 -6.15 10.01 11.53
CA TYR A 41 -5.39 9.01 10.78
C TYR A 41 -6.14 7.72 10.43
N MET A 42 -7.40 7.58 10.84
CA MET A 42 -8.22 6.41 10.47
C MET A 42 -8.90 6.64 9.13
N PRO A 43 -8.63 5.79 8.11
CA PRO A 43 -9.25 5.98 6.79
C PRO A 43 -10.76 5.80 6.83
N VAL A 44 -11.47 6.73 6.20
CA VAL A 44 -12.90 6.65 5.99
C VAL A 44 -13.16 6.39 4.50
N ARG A 45 -13.93 5.36 4.19
CA ARG A 45 -14.25 4.98 2.81
C ARG A 45 -13.02 4.70 1.93
N PHE A 46 -12.01 4.04 2.50
CA PHE A 46 -10.83 3.61 1.75
C PHE A 46 -11.20 2.82 0.50
N GLY A 47 -12.13 1.87 0.62
CA GLY A 47 -12.61 1.07 -0.50
C GLY A 47 -13.25 1.88 -1.63
N ALA A 48 -13.87 3.03 -1.33
CA ALA A 48 -14.42 3.92 -2.35
C ALA A 48 -13.31 4.56 -3.20
N ALA A 49 -12.21 4.96 -2.58
CA ALA A 49 -11.04 5.49 -3.30
C ALA A 49 -10.42 4.42 -4.21
N ILE A 50 -10.25 3.21 -3.72
CA ILE A 50 -9.72 2.09 -4.52
C ILE A 50 -10.64 1.75 -5.67
N ARG A 51 -11.96 1.77 -5.48
CA ARG A 51 -12.92 1.56 -6.57
C ARG A 51 -12.86 2.65 -7.65
N ARG A 52 -12.63 3.92 -7.25
CA ARG A 52 -12.44 5.01 -8.23
C ARG A 52 -11.20 4.76 -9.10
N VAL A 53 -10.10 4.37 -8.48
CA VAL A 53 -8.86 4.03 -9.18
C VAL A 53 -9.09 2.81 -10.08
N ASP A 54 -9.70 1.76 -9.58
CA ASP A 54 -9.98 0.52 -10.31
C ASP A 54 -10.82 0.78 -11.56
N LYS A 55 -11.84 1.63 -11.48
CA LYS A 55 -12.64 2.04 -12.64
C LYS A 55 -11.80 2.69 -13.74
N LYS A 56 -10.91 3.61 -13.36
CA LYS A 56 -10.01 4.29 -14.31
C LYS A 56 -9.03 3.31 -14.95
N VAL A 57 -8.47 2.43 -14.14
CA VAL A 57 -7.53 1.38 -14.59
C VAL A 57 -8.21 0.42 -15.56
N THR A 58 -9.39 -0.07 -15.22
CA THR A 58 -10.16 -0.97 -16.07
C THR A 58 -10.57 -0.30 -17.38
N LYS A 59 -11.04 0.94 -17.34
CA LYS A 59 -11.40 1.71 -18.54
C LYS A 59 -10.22 1.90 -19.49
N ALA A 60 -9.02 2.02 -18.96
CA ALA A 60 -7.78 2.17 -19.73
C ALA A 60 -7.19 0.84 -20.22
N ALA A 61 -7.84 -0.29 -19.96
CA ALA A 61 -7.33 -1.64 -20.21
C ALA A 61 -5.94 -1.87 -19.56
N ALA A 62 -5.72 -1.24 -18.42
CA ALA A 62 -4.52 -1.39 -17.60
C ALA A 62 -4.75 -2.38 -16.45
N LYS A 63 -3.70 -2.63 -15.68
CA LYS A 63 -3.76 -3.52 -14.51
C LYS A 63 -3.08 -2.87 -13.32
N MET A 64 -3.61 -3.12 -12.12
CA MET A 64 -2.91 -2.86 -10.87
C MET A 64 -1.79 -3.89 -10.71
N VAL A 65 -0.63 -3.44 -10.24
CA VAL A 65 0.59 -4.25 -10.08
C VAL A 65 0.82 -4.59 -8.62
N ASP A 66 1.02 -5.87 -8.31
CA ASP A 66 1.35 -6.40 -6.97
C ASP A 66 0.33 -6.01 -5.87
N TRP A 67 -0.82 -5.51 -6.21
CA TRP A 67 -1.77 -4.92 -5.25
C TRP A 67 -1.12 -3.86 -4.35
N LEU A 68 -0.05 -3.26 -4.84
CA LEU A 68 0.74 -2.29 -4.12
C LEU A 68 0.01 -0.96 -4.04
N CYS A 69 -0.31 -0.56 -2.83
CA CYS A 69 -0.93 0.73 -2.53
C CYS A 69 -0.13 1.43 -1.43
N LEU A 70 0.63 2.43 -1.81
CA LEU A 70 1.41 3.23 -0.86
C LEU A 70 0.51 4.30 -0.25
N CYS A 71 0.43 4.33 1.08
CA CYS A 71 -0.37 5.29 1.82
C CYS A 71 0.53 6.30 2.52
N ASP A 72 0.25 7.57 2.28
CA ASP A 72 0.95 8.70 2.88
C ASP A 72 -0.02 9.54 3.70
N HIS A 73 0.10 9.45 5.01
CA HIS A 73 -0.71 10.26 5.93
C HIS A 73 -0.17 11.70 5.95
N THR A 74 -0.77 12.57 5.16
CA THR A 74 -0.37 13.98 5.07
C THR A 74 -0.87 14.82 6.23
N SER A 75 -1.96 14.40 6.86
CA SER A 75 -2.54 15.03 8.06
C SER A 75 -3.47 14.05 8.78
N LYS A 76 -4.01 14.48 9.92
CA LYS A 76 -5.06 13.72 10.63
C LYS A 76 -6.32 13.50 9.79
N TRP A 77 -6.51 14.30 8.75
CA TRP A 77 -7.74 14.38 7.96
C TRP A 77 -7.58 13.91 6.52
N ASN A 78 -6.36 13.64 6.09
CA ASN A 78 -6.09 13.23 4.73
C ASN A 78 -4.97 12.20 4.64
N MET A 79 -5.20 11.22 3.77
CA MET A 79 -4.21 10.24 3.37
C MET A 79 -4.16 10.22 1.85
N ASP A 80 -2.99 10.44 1.28
CA ASP A 80 -2.76 10.22 -0.14
C ASP A 80 -2.47 8.75 -0.39
N VAL A 81 -3.06 8.18 -1.43
CA VAL A 81 -2.84 6.80 -1.84
C VAL A 81 -2.23 6.75 -3.23
N TYR A 82 -1.26 5.89 -3.42
CA TYR A 82 -0.57 5.66 -4.68
C TYR A 82 -0.72 4.19 -5.04
N VAL A 83 -1.53 3.91 -6.05
CA VAL A 83 -1.78 2.55 -6.52
C VAL A 83 -0.87 2.23 -7.69
N ALA A 84 -0.06 1.19 -7.57
CA ALA A 84 0.84 0.76 -8.64
C ALA A 84 0.05 0.22 -9.84
N VAL A 85 0.40 0.69 -11.02
CA VAL A 85 -0.24 0.32 -12.28
C VAL A 85 0.83 -0.04 -13.31
N ASP A 86 0.44 -0.74 -14.37
CA ASP A 86 1.37 -1.20 -15.41
C ASP A 86 1.68 -0.14 -16.49
N LYS A 87 0.89 0.93 -16.53
CA LYS A 87 1.08 2.06 -17.46
C LYS A 87 0.37 3.31 -16.96
N GLU A 88 0.69 4.46 -17.52
CA GLU A 88 -0.04 5.70 -17.24
C GLU A 88 -1.51 5.57 -17.62
N ILE A 89 -2.37 6.14 -16.77
CA ILE A 89 -3.83 6.05 -16.91
C ILE A 89 -4.37 7.41 -17.35
N PRO A 90 -5.09 7.49 -18.49
CA PRO A 90 -5.78 8.71 -18.89
C PRO A 90 -6.78 9.16 -17.82
N ASP A 91 -6.98 10.46 -17.69
CA ASP A 91 -7.90 11.08 -16.73
C ASP A 91 -7.64 10.74 -15.26
N ALA A 92 -6.42 10.31 -14.94
CA ALA A 92 -5.98 10.03 -13.58
C ALA A 92 -4.79 10.89 -13.20
N HIS A 93 -4.57 11.04 -11.91
CA HIS A 93 -3.38 11.71 -11.39
C HIS A 93 -2.22 10.71 -11.35
N ASN A 94 -1.43 10.68 -12.42
CA ASN A 94 -0.28 9.77 -12.55
C ASN A 94 0.93 10.29 -11.80
N LYS A 95 1.68 9.38 -11.18
CA LYS A 95 2.93 9.64 -10.49
C LYS A 95 3.94 8.57 -10.87
N LEU A 96 5.14 8.98 -11.25
CA LEU A 96 6.27 8.06 -11.47
C LEU A 96 7.19 8.10 -10.26
N LEU A 97 7.54 6.94 -9.72
CA LEU A 97 8.48 6.83 -8.62
C LEU A 97 9.75 6.13 -9.07
N SER A 98 10.89 6.70 -8.72
CA SER A 98 12.21 6.17 -9.00
C SER A 98 13.10 6.26 -7.77
N GLY A 99 14.02 5.33 -7.63
CA GLY A 99 15.00 5.30 -6.56
C GLY A 99 15.02 3.98 -5.81
N LYS A 100 15.75 3.97 -4.70
CA LYS A 100 15.83 2.82 -3.81
C LYS A 100 14.81 2.96 -2.69
N PHE A 101 14.15 1.86 -2.38
CA PHE A 101 13.13 1.77 -1.35
C PHE A 101 13.47 0.60 -0.43
N TYR A 102 13.43 0.86 0.87
CA TYR A 102 13.57 -0.17 1.89
C TYR A 102 12.20 -0.57 2.42
N SER A 103 11.91 -1.87 2.45
CA SER A 103 10.64 -2.39 2.94
C SER A 103 10.84 -3.44 4.03
N LYS A 104 9.92 -3.42 4.99
CA LYS A 104 9.84 -4.41 6.06
C LYS A 104 8.37 -4.74 6.34
N VAL A 105 8.11 -6.03 6.59
CA VAL A 105 6.77 -6.54 6.84
C VAL A 105 6.53 -6.70 8.34
N TYR A 106 5.35 -6.28 8.78
CA TYR A 106 4.87 -6.48 10.15
C TYR A 106 3.54 -7.24 10.13
N GLU A 107 3.36 -8.12 11.09
CA GLU A 107 2.13 -8.89 11.27
C GLU A 107 1.49 -8.56 12.61
N GLY A 108 0.18 -8.38 12.62
CA GLY A 108 -0.58 -8.20 13.85
C GLY A 108 -1.63 -7.11 13.77
N ASN A 109 -2.09 -6.69 14.94
CA ASN A 109 -3.13 -5.69 15.08
C ASN A 109 -2.62 -4.29 14.77
N PHE A 110 -3.43 -3.48 14.07
CA PHE A 110 -3.12 -2.09 13.73
C PHE A 110 -2.79 -1.20 14.94
N ASN A 111 -3.23 -1.57 16.13
CA ASN A 111 -2.85 -0.86 17.37
C ASN A 111 -1.34 -0.88 17.62
N ASN A 112 -0.60 -1.78 17.01
CA ASN A 112 0.85 -1.89 17.10
C ASN A 112 1.59 -0.98 16.10
N THR A 113 0.90 -0.22 15.26
CA THR A 113 1.50 0.61 14.21
C THR A 113 2.58 1.54 14.75
N GLY A 114 2.35 2.17 15.89
CA GLY A 114 3.34 3.04 16.53
C GLY A 114 4.63 2.31 16.89
N LYS A 115 4.52 1.10 17.44
CA LYS A 115 5.67 0.24 17.76
C LYS A 115 6.40 -0.20 16.50
N TRP A 116 5.68 -0.56 15.45
CA TRP A 116 6.27 -0.94 14.17
C TRP A 116 7.06 0.21 13.54
N CYS A 117 6.52 1.42 13.58
CA CYS A 117 7.23 2.60 13.08
C CYS A 117 8.52 2.87 13.86
N GLN A 118 8.51 2.70 15.18
CA GLN A 118 9.71 2.84 16.02
C GLN A 118 10.76 1.77 15.69
N ASP A 119 10.34 0.51 15.59
CA ASP A 119 11.20 -0.61 15.21
C ASP A 119 11.81 -0.38 13.82
N TYR A 120 10.99 -0.04 12.85
CA TYR A 120 11.41 0.25 11.48
C TYR A 120 12.44 1.38 11.41
N THR A 121 12.19 2.48 12.09
CA THR A 121 13.10 3.63 12.13
C THR A 121 14.44 3.26 12.76
N GLY A 122 14.42 2.46 13.82
CA GLY A 122 15.62 1.93 14.47
C GLY A 122 16.45 1.05 13.54
N ILE A 123 15.82 0.13 12.83
CA ILE A 123 16.47 -0.76 11.87
C ILE A 123 17.10 0.03 10.71
N VAL A 124 16.37 0.98 10.16
CA VAL A 124 16.87 1.86 9.09
C VAL A 124 18.13 2.60 9.54
N LYS A 125 18.12 3.12 10.76
CA LYS A 125 19.27 3.82 11.36
C LYS A 125 20.46 2.87 11.54
N GLU A 126 20.23 1.67 12.07
CA GLU A 126 21.29 0.66 12.24
C GLU A 126 21.93 0.25 10.92
N LYS A 127 21.14 0.20 9.83
CA LYS A 127 21.64 -0.09 8.47
C LYS A 127 22.37 1.10 7.83
N GLY A 128 22.40 2.26 8.45
CA GLY A 128 22.98 3.46 7.88
C GLY A 128 22.17 4.05 6.72
N LEU A 129 20.91 3.70 6.60
CA LEU A 129 20.01 4.22 5.57
C LEU A 129 19.35 5.52 6.03
N VAL A 130 19.06 6.40 5.07
CA VAL A 130 18.40 7.69 5.33
C VAL A 130 17.07 7.72 4.60
N ILE A 131 15.99 7.89 5.36
CA ILE A 131 14.63 7.97 4.84
C ILE A 131 14.39 9.36 4.25
N LYS A 132 13.96 9.39 2.99
CA LYS A 132 13.43 10.58 2.34
C LYS A 132 11.92 10.71 2.57
N LYS A 133 11.17 9.63 2.39
CA LYS A 133 9.74 9.58 2.60
C LYS A 133 9.27 8.19 2.98
N MET A 134 8.43 8.08 3.99
CA MET A 134 7.89 6.81 4.48
C MET A 134 6.44 6.64 4.06
N TYR A 135 6.13 5.43 3.60
CA TYR A 135 4.77 5.02 3.24
C TYR A 135 4.34 3.80 4.03
N MET A 136 3.04 3.68 4.25
CA MET A 136 2.40 2.49 4.78
C MET A 136 1.68 1.75 3.66
N TRP A 137 1.78 0.44 3.66
CA TRP A 137 1.02 -0.41 2.74
C TRP A 137 0.21 -1.41 3.54
N TYR A 138 -1.09 -1.21 3.56
CA TYR A 138 -2.05 -2.12 4.19
C TYR A 138 -2.43 -3.18 3.16
N THR A 139 -1.87 -4.38 3.30
CA THR A 139 -1.95 -5.43 2.27
C THR A 139 -3.33 -6.08 2.15
N THR A 140 -4.13 -6.01 3.21
CA THR A 140 -5.48 -6.57 3.27
C THR A 140 -6.42 -5.60 3.95
N CYS A 141 -7.67 -5.56 3.47
CA CYS A 141 -8.73 -4.86 4.19
C CYS A 141 -9.12 -5.65 5.48
N PRO A 142 -9.79 -5.03 6.45
CA PRO A 142 -10.18 -5.72 7.69
C PRO A 142 -10.99 -7.00 7.46
N LYS A 143 -11.85 -7.02 6.46
CA LYS A 143 -12.64 -8.21 6.09
C LYS A 143 -11.75 -9.37 5.63
N CYS A 144 -10.80 -9.10 4.74
CA CYS A 144 -9.87 -10.11 4.23
C CYS A 144 -8.86 -10.55 5.30
N ALA A 145 -8.38 -9.64 6.14
CA ALA A 145 -7.52 -9.95 7.25
C ALA A 145 -8.18 -10.93 8.22
N LYS A 146 -9.47 -10.73 8.52
CA LYS A 146 -10.26 -11.64 9.34
C LYS A 146 -10.43 -13.01 8.68
N LYS A 147 -10.70 -13.03 7.36
CA LYS A 147 -10.86 -14.27 6.59
C LYS A 147 -9.59 -15.10 6.55
N TYR A 148 -8.44 -14.48 6.34
CA TYR A 148 -7.14 -15.16 6.28
C TYR A 148 -6.55 -15.48 7.65
N GLY A 149 -7.08 -14.90 8.73
CA GLY A 149 -6.53 -15.02 10.08
C GLY A 149 -5.18 -14.34 10.27
N LYS A 150 -4.76 -13.52 9.32
CA LYS A 150 -3.49 -12.78 9.33
C LYS A 150 -3.68 -11.37 8.78
N ASN A 151 -2.97 -10.42 9.39
CA ASN A 151 -2.92 -9.05 8.92
C ASN A 151 -1.46 -8.63 8.77
N TYR A 152 -1.07 -8.34 7.53
CA TYR A 152 0.26 -7.84 7.21
C TYR A 152 0.21 -6.37 6.84
N VAL A 153 1.15 -5.61 7.39
CA VAL A 153 1.40 -4.22 7.03
C VAL A 153 2.85 -4.09 6.62
N VAL A 154 3.09 -3.46 5.49
CA VAL A 154 4.45 -3.17 5.02
C VAL A 154 4.74 -1.70 5.25
N ILE A 155 5.88 -1.42 5.89
CA ILE A 155 6.45 -0.07 5.92
C ILE A 155 7.51 -0.03 4.83
N ILE A 156 7.38 0.91 3.91
CA ILE A 156 8.30 1.09 2.79
C ILE A 156 8.70 2.56 2.70
N SER A 157 9.99 2.81 2.56
CA SER A 157 10.50 4.18 2.49
C SER A 157 11.36 4.40 1.27
N GLU A 158 11.14 5.54 0.62
CA GLU A 158 12.09 6.08 -0.33
C GLU A 158 13.33 6.53 0.42
N LEU A 159 14.49 6.09 -0.06
CA LEU A 159 15.78 6.40 0.51
C LEU A 159 16.43 7.60 -0.21
N VAL A 160 17.22 8.33 0.54
CA VAL A 160 18.04 9.41 -0.01
C VAL A 160 19.14 8.84 -0.89
#